data_f1ef4971c3d391adf6210da89db5fd6d
#
_entry.id   f1ef4971c3d391adf6210da89db5fd6d
#
_cell.length_a   1.000
_cell.length_b   1.000
_cell.length_c   1.000
_cell.angle_alpha   90.00
_cell.angle_beta   90.00
_cell.angle_gamma   90.00
#
_symmetry.space_group_name_H-M   'P 1'
#
loop_
_entity.id
_entity.type
_entity.pdbx_description
1 polymer ?
#
loop_
_entity_poly.entity_id
_entity_poly.type
_entity_poly.pdbx_seq_one_letter_code
_entity_poly.pdbx_strand_id
1 'polypeptide(L)'
;MYKRQVKDEGHESWSVLVNAPRHSTTGDGFDWSGSSFNEDYAAKIISQIEARGIPIRNRLEVLEIRTPLDLQNAVSAPGGSIYGTSSNGARSAFLRAKNTSTLVGLFCVGGSAHPGGGLPLVGISAEIVANAVSGK
;
A
#
# COMPACT_ATOMS: atom_id res chain seq x y z
N MET A 1 -18.67 -5.57 -5.72
CA MET A 1 -18.24 -4.68 -4.64
C MET A 1 -17.82 -3.28 -5.14
N TYR A 2 -17.34 -3.14 -6.34
CA TYR A 2 -16.88 -1.85 -6.91
C TYR A 2 -17.99 -0.90 -7.41
N LYS A 3 -19.20 -1.42 -7.70
CA LYS A 3 -20.32 -0.60 -8.19
C LYS A 3 -20.82 0.50 -7.23
N ARG A 4 -20.47 0.44 -5.94
CA ARG A 4 -20.89 1.46 -4.96
C ARG A 4 -19.99 2.69 -4.92
N GLN A 5 -18.85 2.67 -5.58
CA GLN A 5 -17.90 3.78 -5.67
C GLN A 5 -18.12 4.64 -6.91
N VAL A 6 -18.97 4.20 -7.82
CA VAL A 6 -19.28 4.90 -9.07
C VAL A 6 -20.67 5.50 -8.94
N LYS A 7 -20.76 6.81 -9.11
CA LYS A 7 -21.96 7.59 -8.84
C LYS A 7 -23.06 7.41 -9.89
N ASP A 8 -22.71 7.20 -11.14
CA ASP A 8 -23.62 7.16 -12.28
C ASP A 8 -23.29 6.03 -13.25
N GLU A 9 -24.31 5.60 -14.05
CA GLU A 9 -24.07 4.66 -15.14
C GLU A 9 -23.12 5.26 -16.20
N GLY A 10 -22.17 4.45 -16.67
CA GLY A 10 -21.18 4.87 -17.66
C GLY A 10 -19.86 5.39 -17.06
N HIS A 11 -19.75 5.48 -15.73
CA HIS A 11 -18.50 5.82 -15.03
C HIS A 11 -17.80 4.58 -14.51
N GLU A 12 -16.48 4.67 -14.38
CA GLU A 12 -15.64 3.63 -13.81
C GLU A 12 -14.72 4.22 -12.72
N SER A 13 -14.48 3.46 -11.67
CA SER A 13 -13.46 3.78 -10.66
C SER A 13 -12.22 2.95 -10.91
N TRP A 14 -11.11 3.62 -11.16
CA TRP A 14 -9.82 2.97 -11.39
C TRP A 14 -8.90 3.16 -10.19
N SER A 15 -8.25 2.08 -9.79
CA SER A 15 -7.18 2.11 -8.81
C SER A 15 -5.86 1.82 -9.51
N VAL A 16 -4.99 2.82 -9.56
CA VAL A 16 -3.66 2.71 -10.18
C VAL A 16 -2.62 2.66 -9.07
N LEU A 17 -1.93 1.52 -8.96
CA LEU A 17 -0.86 1.32 -7.99
C LEU A 17 0.49 1.38 -8.69
N VAL A 18 1.39 2.17 -8.14
CA VAL A 18 2.75 2.36 -8.66
C VAL A 18 3.77 2.09 -7.56
N ASN A 19 4.82 1.35 -7.90
CA ASN A 19 5.96 1.19 -7.01
C ASN A 19 6.71 2.53 -6.90
N ALA A 20 6.79 3.07 -5.71
CA ALA A 20 7.43 4.34 -5.41
C ALA A 20 8.45 4.19 -4.28
N PRO A 21 9.53 4.99 -4.26
CA PRO A 21 10.44 5.01 -3.12
C PRO A 21 9.71 5.48 -1.86
N ARG A 22 10.12 4.97 -0.69
CA ARG A 22 9.54 5.39 0.58
C ARG A 22 9.73 6.88 0.83
N HIS A 23 8.83 7.48 1.60
CA HIS A 23 9.01 8.85 2.07
C HIS A 23 10.18 8.94 3.06
N SER A 24 11.07 9.89 2.84
CA SER A 24 12.14 10.24 3.76
C SER A 24 12.67 11.64 3.46
N THR A 25 12.95 12.38 4.51
CA THR A 25 13.62 13.69 4.46
C THR A 25 15.14 13.58 4.74
N THR A 26 15.64 12.37 5.05
CA THR A 26 17.04 12.13 5.44
C THR A 26 17.92 11.53 4.33
N GLY A 27 17.42 11.45 3.10
CA GLY A 27 18.19 11.06 1.93
C GLY A 27 18.22 9.56 1.60
N ASP A 28 17.61 8.71 2.43
CA ASP A 28 17.48 7.27 2.21
C ASP A 28 16.11 6.86 1.60
N GLY A 29 15.44 7.82 1.00
CA GLY A 29 14.15 7.72 0.34
C GLY A 29 13.92 8.92 -0.56
N PHE A 30 12.66 9.30 -0.73
CA PHE A 30 12.27 10.47 -1.52
C PHE A 30 11.36 11.37 -0.67
N ASP A 31 11.53 12.68 -0.77
CA ASP A 31 10.66 13.64 -0.08
C ASP A 31 9.37 13.88 -0.88
N TRP A 32 8.27 13.29 -0.41
CA TRP A 32 6.94 13.41 -1.01
C TRP A 32 6.12 14.60 -0.47
N SER A 33 6.75 15.58 0.20
CA SER A 33 6.04 16.74 0.73
C SER A 33 5.68 17.80 -0.32
N GLY A 34 6.30 17.76 -1.51
CA GLY A 34 6.10 18.72 -2.58
C GLY A 34 4.84 18.43 -3.41
N SER A 35 3.79 19.23 -3.30
CA SER A 35 2.54 19.05 -4.04
C SER A 35 2.71 19.11 -5.56
N SER A 36 3.47 20.07 -6.08
CA SER A 36 3.73 20.21 -7.52
C SER A 36 4.42 18.99 -8.12
N PHE A 37 5.39 18.41 -7.40
CA PHE A 37 6.04 17.18 -7.82
C PHE A 37 5.06 16.00 -7.88
N ASN A 38 4.17 15.89 -6.91
CA ASN A 38 3.20 14.79 -6.86
C ASN A 38 2.24 14.84 -8.05
N GLU A 39 1.80 16.05 -8.44
CA GLU A 39 0.96 16.28 -9.61
C GLU A 39 1.70 15.94 -10.91
N ASP A 40 2.95 16.40 -11.08
CA ASP A 40 3.79 16.10 -12.23
C ASP A 40 4.05 14.59 -12.36
N TYR A 41 4.28 13.90 -11.22
CA TYR A 41 4.48 12.48 -11.19
C TYR A 41 3.21 11.72 -11.63
N ALA A 42 2.05 12.13 -11.14
CA ALA A 42 0.76 11.55 -11.56
C ALA A 42 0.49 11.80 -13.05
N ALA A 43 0.76 13.01 -13.55
CA ALA A 43 0.63 13.36 -14.97
C ALA A 43 1.54 12.49 -15.86
N LYS A 44 2.75 12.18 -15.40
CA LYS A 44 3.67 11.26 -16.08
C LYS A 44 3.13 9.84 -16.14
N ILE A 45 2.53 9.35 -15.05
CA ILE A 45 1.90 8.01 -15.01
C ILE A 45 0.72 7.95 -16.00
N ILE A 46 -0.14 8.96 -15.99
CA ILE A 46 -1.26 9.07 -16.94
C ILE A 46 -0.74 9.03 -18.37
N SER A 47 0.30 9.81 -18.69
CA SER A 47 0.91 9.80 -20.03
C SER A 47 1.48 8.43 -20.42
N GLN A 48 2.03 7.67 -19.47
CA GLN A 48 2.51 6.31 -19.73
C GLN A 48 1.36 5.32 -19.99
N ILE A 49 0.21 5.50 -19.35
CA ILE A 49 -0.99 4.70 -19.59
C ILE A 49 -1.52 5.00 -21.00
N GLU A 50 -1.59 6.27 -21.36
CA GLU A 50 -2.03 6.70 -22.70
C GLU A 50 -1.11 6.20 -23.81
N ALA A 51 0.20 6.24 -23.59
CA ALA A 51 1.19 5.68 -24.52
C ALA A 51 1.04 4.18 -24.77
N ARG A 52 0.34 3.46 -23.87
CA ARG A 52 -0.01 2.05 -24.03
C ARG A 52 -1.37 1.82 -24.70
N GLY A 53 -1.97 2.87 -25.25
CA GLY A 53 -3.22 2.78 -26.02
C GLY A 53 -4.50 2.93 -25.18
N ILE A 54 -4.40 3.42 -23.94
CA ILE A 54 -5.56 3.64 -23.09
C ILE A 54 -5.77 5.15 -22.88
N PRO A 55 -6.56 5.83 -23.73
CA PRO A 55 -6.76 7.28 -23.64
C PRO A 55 -7.70 7.60 -22.46
N ILE A 56 -7.13 8.03 -21.34
CA ILE A 56 -7.90 8.30 -20.12
C ILE A 56 -7.96 9.78 -19.75
N ARG A 57 -7.01 10.62 -20.18
CA ARG A 57 -6.89 12.01 -19.74
C ARG A 57 -8.18 12.81 -19.91
N ASN A 58 -8.81 12.70 -21.08
CA ASN A 58 -10.05 13.40 -21.38
C ASN A 58 -11.31 12.78 -20.76
N ARG A 59 -11.14 11.69 -20.03
CA ARG A 59 -12.22 10.97 -19.33
C ARG A 59 -12.09 11.06 -17.82
N LEU A 60 -11.02 11.70 -17.32
CA LEU A 60 -10.81 11.87 -15.88
C LEU A 60 -11.74 12.97 -15.36
N GLU A 61 -12.63 12.63 -14.47
CA GLU A 61 -13.49 13.57 -13.75
C GLU A 61 -12.94 13.87 -12.36
N VAL A 62 -12.40 12.85 -11.69
CA VAL A 62 -11.78 12.94 -10.38
C VAL A 62 -10.44 12.22 -10.40
N LEU A 63 -9.41 12.88 -9.92
CA LEU A 63 -8.09 12.30 -9.70
C LEU A 63 -7.71 12.49 -8.23
N GLU A 64 -7.63 11.40 -7.49
CA GLU A 64 -7.08 11.38 -6.14
C GLU A 64 -5.66 10.80 -6.19
N ILE A 65 -4.70 11.53 -5.67
CA ILE A 65 -3.31 11.12 -5.58
C ILE A 65 -2.99 10.81 -4.11
N ARG A 66 -2.51 9.61 -3.83
CA ARG A 66 -2.01 9.22 -2.52
C ARG A 66 -0.54 8.85 -2.62
N THR A 67 0.27 9.61 -1.94
CA THR A 67 1.73 9.46 -1.89
C THR A 67 2.14 8.55 -0.72
N PRO A 68 3.41 8.09 -0.67
CA PRO A 68 3.95 7.45 0.52
C PRO A 68 3.85 8.30 1.80
N LEU A 69 3.96 9.63 1.70
CA LEU A 69 3.74 10.52 2.85
C LEU A 69 2.30 10.48 3.34
N ASP A 70 1.33 10.47 2.42
CA ASP A 70 -0.09 10.37 2.78
C ASP A 70 -0.40 9.04 3.48
N LEU A 71 0.19 7.94 3.01
CA LEU A 71 0.07 6.64 3.68
C LEU A 71 0.71 6.65 5.07
N GLN A 72 1.89 7.25 5.22
CA GLN A 72 2.53 7.41 6.51
C GLN A 72 1.62 8.17 7.49
N ASN A 73 1.04 9.27 7.06
CA ASN A 73 0.17 10.11 7.89
C ASN A 73 -1.15 9.40 8.24
N ALA A 74 -1.71 8.64 7.31
CA ALA A 74 -3.00 7.98 7.50
C ALA A 74 -2.94 6.76 8.44
N VAL A 75 -1.84 5.98 8.39
CA VAL A 75 -1.75 4.70 9.10
C VAL A 75 -0.47 4.53 9.93
N SER A 76 0.29 5.61 10.13
CA SER A 76 1.56 5.61 10.87
C SER A 76 2.59 4.60 10.34
N ALA A 77 2.51 4.27 9.04
CA ALA A 77 3.45 3.36 8.40
C ALA A 77 4.77 4.07 8.10
N PRO A 78 5.91 3.67 8.66
CA PRO A 78 7.19 4.36 8.45
C PRO A 78 7.54 4.48 6.96
N GLY A 79 7.71 5.72 6.48
CA GLY A 79 7.98 6.02 5.08
C GLY A 79 6.84 5.70 4.11
N GLY A 80 5.63 5.46 4.61
CA GLY A 80 4.48 5.03 3.80
C GLY A 80 4.63 3.60 3.27
N SER A 81 5.50 2.79 3.89
CA SER A 81 5.72 1.40 3.50
C SER A 81 4.49 0.55 3.77
N ILE A 82 4.05 -0.21 2.77
CA ILE A 82 3.03 -1.25 2.92
C ILE A 82 3.69 -2.63 2.81
N TYR A 83 3.10 -3.65 3.43
CA TYR A 83 3.60 -5.03 3.42
C TYR A 83 4.89 -5.28 4.23
N GLY A 84 5.32 -4.35 5.05
CA GLY A 84 6.46 -4.52 5.95
C GLY A 84 7.82 -4.41 5.25
N THR A 85 8.77 -5.24 5.67
CA THR A 85 10.13 -5.24 5.12
C THR A 85 10.15 -5.63 3.64
N SER A 86 11.11 -5.05 2.90
CA SER A 86 11.32 -5.36 1.48
C SER A 86 11.47 -6.87 1.25
N SER A 87 10.75 -7.40 0.27
CA SER A 87 10.80 -8.82 -0.11
C SER A 87 11.73 -9.10 -1.30
N ASN A 88 12.74 -8.25 -1.51
CA ASN A 88 13.75 -8.43 -2.55
C ASN A 88 14.72 -9.55 -2.15
N GLY A 89 14.55 -10.73 -2.72
CA GLY A 89 15.41 -11.90 -2.52
C GLY A 89 14.72 -13.06 -1.78
N ALA A 90 15.22 -14.28 -2.04
CA ALA A 90 14.62 -15.53 -1.55
C ALA A 90 14.55 -15.63 0.00
N ARG A 91 15.43 -14.94 0.71
CA ARG A 91 15.46 -14.97 2.19
C ARG A 91 14.52 -13.96 2.83
N SER A 92 14.20 -12.85 2.16
CA SER A 92 13.40 -11.77 2.76
C SER A 92 11.92 -12.14 2.96
N ALA A 93 11.39 -13.08 2.16
CA ALA A 93 10.05 -13.64 2.36
C ALA A 93 9.92 -14.37 3.71
N PHE A 94 11.02 -14.96 4.23
CA PHE A 94 11.06 -15.67 5.51
C PHE A 94 11.41 -14.76 6.71
N LEU A 95 11.83 -13.53 6.47
CA LEU A 95 12.24 -12.57 7.50
C LEU A 95 11.12 -11.60 7.93
N ARG A 96 9.88 -11.91 7.59
CA ARG A 96 8.74 -11.12 8.07
C ARG A 96 8.58 -11.26 9.58
N ALA A 97 8.07 -10.21 10.22
CA ALA A 97 7.75 -10.24 11.64
C ALA A 97 6.83 -11.43 11.95
N LYS A 98 7.21 -12.24 12.92
CA LYS A 98 6.38 -13.34 13.40
C LYS A 98 5.12 -12.79 14.06
N ASN A 99 4.04 -13.55 14.03
CA ASN A 99 2.80 -13.16 14.71
C ASN A 99 2.94 -13.17 16.24
N THR A 100 3.82 -14.00 16.80
CA THR A 100 4.14 -14.04 18.23
C THR A 100 5.48 -13.34 18.49
N SER A 101 5.53 -12.50 19.52
CA SER A 101 6.74 -11.84 19.99
C SER A 101 7.42 -12.67 21.08
N THR A 102 8.68 -12.35 21.38
CA THR A 102 9.38 -12.82 22.60
C THR A 102 8.83 -12.17 23.87
N LEU A 103 8.11 -11.04 23.74
CA LEU A 103 7.42 -10.39 24.84
C LEU A 103 6.06 -11.07 25.05
N VAL A 104 5.81 -11.51 26.27
CA VAL A 104 4.55 -12.15 26.63
C VAL A 104 3.37 -11.19 26.43
N GLY A 105 2.34 -11.64 25.72
CA GLY A 105 1.13 -10.85 25.45
C GLY A 105 1.25 -9.86 24.28
N LEU A 106 2.41 -9.77 23.59
CA LEU A 106 2.57 -8.95 22.40
C LEU A 106 2.47 -9.80 21.13
N PHE A 107 1.54 -9.44 20.27
CA PHE A 107 1.29 -10.11 18.99
C PHE A 107 1.36 -9.11 17.84
N CYS A 108 1.81 -9.56 16.67
CA CYS A 108 1.81 -8.81 15.43
C CYS A 108 0.78 -9.41 14.47
N VAL A 109 -0.12 -8.57 13.96
CA VAL A 109 -1.15 -8.99 13.01
C VAL A 109 -1.22 -8.03 11.83
N GLY A 110 -1.54 -8.52 10.65
CA GLY A 110 -1.76 -7.69 9.47
C GLY A 110 -0.76 -7.92 8.34
N GLY A 111 -0.81 -7.05 7.32
CA GLY A 111 -0.04 -7.23 6.08
C GLY A 111 1.47 -7.10 6.20
N SER A 112 1.96 -6.51 7.30
CA SER A 112 3.40 -6.38 7.59
C SER A 112 3.96 -7.53 8.42
N ALA A 113 3.09 -8.39 8.98
CA ALA A 113 3.45 -9.58 9.73
C ALA A 113 3.30 -10.84 8.85
N HIS A 114 3.68 -12.00 9.41
CA HIS A 114 3.46 -13.29 8.74
C HIS A 114 1.95 -13.57 8.58
N PRO A 115 1.49 -14.14 7.45
CA PRO A 115 2.25 -14.60 6.28
C PRO A 115 2.52 -13.52 5.24
N GLY A 116 1.98 -12.31 5.35
CA GLY A 116 2.29 -11.21 4.45
C GLY A 116 1.11 -10.33 4.05
N GLY A 117 1.29 -9.51 3.01
CA GLY A 117 0.31 -8.56 2.53
C GLY A 117 -0.74 -9.17 1.60
N GLY A 118 -1.85 -8.44 1.45
CA GLY A 118 -3.03 -8.84 0.69
C GLY A 118 -4.15 -9.35 1.58
N LEU A 119 -5.39 -9.05 1.24
CA LEU A 119 -6.58 -9.36 2.08
C LEU A 119 -6.65 -10.82 2.55
N PRO A 120 -6.39 -11.84 1.70
CA PRO A 120 -6.43 -13.22 2.15
C PRO A 120 -5.36 -13.53 3.21
N LEU A 121 -4.13 -13.03 3.02
CA LEU A 121 -3.02 -13.27 3.94
C LEU A 121 -3.19 -12.51 5.25
N VAL A 122 -3.77 -11.32 5.21
CA VAL A 122 -4.14 -10.55 6.41
C VAL A 122 -5.19 -11.30 7.23
N GLY A 123 -6.16 -11.95 6.57
CA GLY A 123 -7.15 -12.82 7.21
C GLY A 123 -6.49 -14.00 7.94
N ILE A 124 -5.54 -14.67 7.28
CA ILE A 124 -4.76 -15.78 7.89
C ILE A 124 -3.93 -15.26 9.08
N SER A 125 -3.30 -14.09 8.94
CA SER A 125 -2.55 -13.46 10.04
C SER A 125 -3.44 -13.21 11.27
N ALA A 126 -4.67 -12.75 11.04
CA ALA A 126 -5.64 -12.52 12.11
C ALA A 126 -6.07 -13.86 12.79
N GLU A 127 -6.31 -14.90 12.00
CA GLU A 127 -6.66 -16.23 12.53
C GLU A 127 -5.54 -16.82 13.38
N ILE A 128 -4.28 -16.75 12.92
CA ILE A 128 -3.12 -17.21 13.68
C ILE A 128 -3.06 -16.52 15.06
N VAL A 129 -3.23 -15.19 15.10
CA VAL A 129 -3.18 -14.42 16.35
C VAL A 129 -4.39 -14.75 17.23
N ALA A 130 -5.59 -14.84 16.66
CA ALA A 130 -6.79 -15.19 17.42
C ALA A 130 -6.66 -16.58 18.10
N ASN A 131 -6.11 -17.57 17.39
CA ASN A 131 -5.85 -18.89 17.93
C ASN A 131 -4.79 -18.85 19.04
N ALA A 132 -3.70 -18.11 18.84
CA ALA A 132 -2.65 -17.96 19.86
C ALA A 132 -3.17 -17.28 21.14
N VAL A 133 -4.04 -16.28 21.02
CA VAL A 133 -4.65 -15.59 22.19
C VAL A 133 -5.68 -16.46 22.90
N SER A 134 -6.44 -17.27 22.15
CA SER A 134 -7.49 -18.14 22.74
C SER A 134 -6.98 -19.51 23.22
N GLY A 135 -5.70 -19.79 23.04
CA GLY A 135 -5.10 -21.07 23.45
C GLY A 135 -5.53 -22.28 22.61
N LYS A 136 -5.88 -22.02 21.35
CA LYS A 136 -6.28 -23.06 20.38
C LYS A 136 -5.13 -23.43 19.46
#